data_51e2ca7d64094f9b1844d5171a504744
#
_entry.id   51e2ca7d64094f9b1844d5171a504744
#
_cell.length_a   1.000
_cell.length_b   1.000
_cell.length_c   1.000
_cell.angle_alpha   90.00
_cell.angle_beta   90.00
_cell.angle_gamma   90.00
#
_symmetry.space_group_name_H-M   'P 1'
#
loop_
_entity.id
_entity.type
_entity.pdbx_description
1 polymer ?
#
loop_
_entity_poly.entity_id
_entity_poly.type
_entity_poly.pdbx_seq_one_letter_code
_entity_poly.pdbx_strand_id
1 'polypeptide(L)'
;EGKLIATEVVGMTKRWLKKHGIKADVEFSWGATEVKAHELVDAIVEVTETGNSLRANNLRIVEELMSSTPRLIANKTAWKDAWKREKIETMAMLLRGAIDAETKVGLKLNIKQANLDKLLKNLPSLRKPTINQLAQNGWVAVDTVIDEHVVREIIPELKAAGAEGIVEYPLNKVV
;
A
#
# COMPACT_ATOMS: atom_id res chain seq x y z
N GLU A 1 6.05 23.62 -28.48
CA GLU A 1 5.15 24.78 -28.63
C GLU A 1 3.81 24.33 -29.21
N GLY A 2 2.69 24.90 -28.71
CA GLY A 2 1.33 24.53 -29.15
C GLY A 2 0.79 23.22 -28.61
N LYS A 3 1.39 22.64 -27.55
CA LYS A 3 0.87 21.46 -26.86
C LYS A 3 -0.18 21.84 -25.83
N LEU A 4 -1.25 21.04 -25.76
CA LEU A 4 -2.37 21.24 -24.84
C LEU A 4 -2.37 20.16 -23.75
N ILE A 5 -2.50 20.61 -22.50
CA ILE A 5 -2.54 19.75 -21.32
C ILE A 5 -3.88 19.96 -20.58
N ALA A 6 -4.64 18.88 -20.34
CA ALA A 6 -5.85 18.91 -19.55
C ALA A 6 -5.59 18.45 -18.11
N THR A 7 -6.19 19.13 -17.12
CA THR A 7 -6.00 18.80 -15.69
C THR A 7 -7.00 19.50 -14.79
N GLU A 8 -7.28 18.88 -13.62
CA GLU A 8 -8.00 19.55 -12.52
C GLU A 8 -7.10 20.57 -11.78
N VAL A 9 -5.78 20.34 -11.77
CA VAL A 9 -4.80 21.10 -10.98
C VAL A 9 -4.06 22.15 -11.81
N VAL A 10 -4.79 22.96 -12.58
CA VAL A 10 -4.26 23.95 -13.54
C VAL A 10 -3.14 24.83 -12.93
N GLY A 11 -3.37 25.38 -11.73
CA GLY A 11 -2.41 26.26 -11.09
C GLY A 11 -1.08 25.58 -10.72
N MET A 12 -1.14 24.32 -10.30
CA MET A 12 0.04 23.51 -10.00
C MET A 12 0.80 23.19 -11.30
N THR A 13 0.10 22.71 -12.31
CA THR A 13 0.65 22.36 -13.62
C THR A 13 1.35 23.55 -14.26
N LYS A 14 0.73 24.72 -14.30
CA LYS A 14 1.34 25.95 -14.84
C LYS A 14 2.62 26.34 -14.09
N ARG A 15 2.65 26.25 -12.75
CA ARG A 15 3.87 26.53 -11.97
C ARG A 15 4.98 25.53 -12.27
N TRP A 16 4.65 24.26 -12.40
CA TRP A 16 5.62 23.21 -12.71
C TRP A 16 6.22 23.42 -14.11
N LEU A 17 5.38 23.65 -15.14
CA LEU A 17 5.83 23.95 -16.51
C LEU A 17 6.76 25.17 -16.55
N LYS A 18 6.38 26.26 -15.87
CA LYS A 18 7.20 27.47 -15.77
C LYS A 18 8.57 27.18 -15.13
N LYS A 19 8.60 26.40 -14.04
CA LYS A 19 9.83 26.00 -13.35
C LYS A 19 10.79 25.23 -14.26
N HIS A 20 10.25 24.42 -15.17
CA HIS A 20 11.02 23.58 -16.08
C HIS A 20 11.22 24.20 -17.48
N GLY A 21 10.79 25.46 -17.69
CA GLY A 21 10.95 26.15 -18.97
C GLY A 21 10.12 25.56 -20.12
N ILE A 22 9.06 24.79 -19.79
CA ILE A 22 8.21 24.15 -20.79
C ILE A 22 7.05 25.07 -21.15
N LYS A 23 6.83 25.28 -22.47
CA LYS A 23 5.72 26.07 -23.00
C LYS A 23 4.63 25.14 -23.49
N ALA A 24 3.48 25.14 -22.80
CA ALA A 24 2.28 24.43 -23.18
C ALA A 24 1.04 25.20 -22.69
N ASP A 25 -0.08 25.04 -23.36
CA ASP A 25 -1.37 25.52 -22.92
C ASP A 25 -1.96 24.54 -21.92
N VAL A 26 -2.64 25.07 -20.90
CA VAL A 26 -3.23 24.24 -19.83
C VAL A 26 -4.69 24.61 -19.68
N GLU A 27 -5.57 23.67 -19.93
CA GLU A 27 -7.02 23.81 -19.74
C GLU A 27 -7.50 23.06 -18.49
N PHE A 28 -8.61 23.53 -17.95
CA PHE A 28 -9.29 22.85 -16.85
C PHE A 28 -10.09 21.67 -17.40
N SER A 29 -9.93 20.50 -16.76
CA SER A 29 -10.69 19.30 -17.04
C SER A 29 -11.05 18.63 -15.72
N TRP A 30 -12.34 18.32 -15.56
CA TRP A 30 -12.86 17.63 -14.40
C TRP A 30 -13.63 16.38 -14.82
N GLY A 31 -13.25 15.25 -14.21
CA GLY A 31 -13.85 13.95 -14.49
C GLY A 31 -13.47 13.37 -15.87
N ALA A 32 -13.15 12.09 -15.89
CA ALA A 32 -12.77 11.32 -17.09
C ALA A 32 -11.69 12.00 -17.97
N THR A 33 -10.72 12.65 -17.33
CA THR A 33 -9.63 13.37 -18.02
C THR A 33 -8.78 12.42 -18.86
N GLU A 34 -8.64 11.15 -18.44
CA GLU A 34 -7.86 10.12 -19.14
C GLU A 34 -8.34 9.85 -20.57
N VAL A 35 -9.66 9.96 -20.81
CA VAL A 35 -10.24 9.74 -22.13
C VAL A 35 -9.82 10.83 -23.12
N LYS A 36 -9.60 12.06 -22.64
CA LYS A 36 -9.23 13.20 -23.49
C LYS A 36 -7.84 13.07 -24.12
N ALA A 37 -6.94 12.32 -23.49
CA ALA A 37 -5.57 12.17 -23.95
C ALA A 37 -5.45 11.52 -25.34
N HIS A 38 -6.48 10.86 -25.84
CA HIS A 38 -6.44 10.19 -27.15
C HIS A 38 -6.69 11.11 -28.34
N GLU A 39 -7.59 12.08 -28.20
CA GLU A 39 -8.08 12.84 -29.35
C GLU A 39 -8.10 14.35 -29.13
N LEU A 40 -8.19 14.79 -27.89
CA LEU A 40 -8.48 16.19 -27.57
C LEU A 40 -7.27 16.96 -27.05
N VAL A 41 -6.33 16.28 -26.37
CA VAL A 41 -5.17 16.93 -25.75
C VAL A 41 -3.91 16.08 -25.93
N ASP A 42 -2.74 16.72 -25.88
CA ASP A 42 -1.45 16.04 -26.07
C ASP A 42 -0.99 15.29 -24.79
N ALA A 43 -1.40 15.76 -23.64
CA ALA A 43 -1.10 15.14 -22.33
C ALA A 43 -2.15 15.52 -21.27
N ILE A 44 -2.14 14.78 -20.21
CA ILE A 44 -2.95 15.09 -19.01
C ILE A 44 -2.05 15.18 -17.78
N VAL A 45 -2.47 15.93 -16.78
CA VAL A 45 -1.91 15.86 -15.42
C VAL A 45 -3.03 15.44 -14.50
N GLU A 46 -2.85 14.26 -13.89
CA GLU A 46 -3.89 13.59 -13.11
C GLU A 46 -3.30 13.01 -11.82
N VAL A 47 -4.13 12.87 -10.79
CA VAL A 47 -3.79 12.14 -9.58
C VAL A 47 -3.93 10.65 -9.85
N THR A 48 -2.85 9.91 -9.60
CA THR A 48 -2.89 8.46 -9.76
C THR A 48 -2.49 7.74 -8.48
N GLU A 49 -3.20 6.69 -8.14
CA GLU A 49 -2.88 5.80 -7.01
C GLU A 49 -2.35 4.46 -7.54
N THR A 50 -3.24 3.62 -8.06
CA THR A 50 -2.90 2.28 -8.57
C THR A 50 -2.51 2.27 -10.05
N GLY A 51 -2.80 3.35 -10.77
CA GLY A 51 -2.61 3.47 -12.21
C GLY A 51 -3.55 2.60 -13.06
N ASN A 52 -4.62 2.04 -12.48
CA ASN A 52 -5.56 1.18 -13.20
C ASN A 52 -6.29 1.95 -14.31
N SER A 53 -6.75 3.17 -14.06
CA SER A 53 -7.42 4.00 -15.07
C SER A 53 -6.47 4.37 -16.22
N LEU A 54 -5.20 4.63 -15.92
CA LEU A 54 -4.19 4.89 -16.95
C LEU A 54 -3.98 3.67 -17.85
N ARG A 55 -3.84 2.48 -17.26
CA ARG A 55 -3.69 1.23 -18.02
C ARG A 55 -4.92 0.94 -18.87
N ALA A 56 -6.12 1.12 -18.32
CA ALA A 56 -7.38 0.91 -19.05
C ALA A 56 -7.54 1.83 -20.26
N ASN A 57 -6.92 3.02 -20.21
CA ASN A 57 -6.91 4.00 -21.29
C ASN A 57 -5.59 4.00 -22.10
N ASN A 58 -4.76 2.95 -22.00
CA ASN A 58 -3.48 2.82 -22.72
C ASN A 58 -2.55 4.05 -22.53
N LEU A 59 -2.58 4.67 -21.35
CA LEU A 59 -1.74 5.80 -21.00
C LEU A 59 -0.52 5.33 -20.21
N ARG A 60 0.59 6.07 -20.36
CA ARG A 60 1.82 5.87 -19.56
C ARG A 60 2.15 7.12 -18.75
N ILE A 61 2.71 6.94 -17.58
CA ILE A 61 3.31 8.05 -16.82
C ILE A 61 4.59 8.48 -17.53
N VAL A 62 4.68 9.77 -17.84
CA VAL A 62 5.85 10.40 -18.48
C VAL A 62 6.72 11.05 -17.41
N GLU A 63 6.10 11.71 -16.43
CA GLU A 63 6.77 12.44 -15.37
C GLU A 63 5.90 12.51 -14.12
N GLU A 64 6.51 12.43 -12.94
CA GLU A 64 5.86 12.66 -11.65
C GLU A 64 6.05 14.13 -11.23
N LEU A 65 4.97 14.89 -11.20
CA LEU A 65 5.02 16.31 -10.83
C LEU A 65 5.14 16.52 -9.33
N MET A 66 4.47 15.67 -8.56
CA MET A 66 4.41 15.76 -7.10
C MET A 66 3.88 14.45 -6.52
N SER A 67 4.44 14.01 -5.41
CA SER A 67 3.84 12.97 -4.55
C SER A 67 3.13 13.61 -3.37
N SER A 68 1.95 13.10 -3.01
CA SER A 68 1.19 13.55 -1.84
C SER A 68 0.61 12.38 -1.07
N THR A 69 0.46 12.56 0.23
CA THR A 69 -0.17 11.56 1.10
C THR A 69 -1.19 12.23 2.01
N PRO A 70 -2.33 11.61 2.28
CA PRO A 70 -3.26 12.09 3.31
C PRO A 70 -2.55 12.23 4.66
N ARG A 71 -2.92 13.28 5.41
CA ARG A 71 -2.37 13.55 6.74
C ARG A 71 -3.50 13.83 7.72
N LEU A 72 -3.48 13.16 8.86
CA LEU A 72 -4.31 13.56 10.00
C LEU A 72 -3.70 14.82 10.60
N ILE A 73 -4.48 15.91 10.63
CA ILE A 73 -4.06 17.18 11.21
C ILE A 73 -4.93 17.53 12.40
N ALA A 74 -4.36 18.24 13.37
CA ALA A 74 -5.07 18.72 14.55
C ALA A 74 -4.86 20.22 14.73
N ASN A 75 -5.89 20.89 15.25
CA ASN A 75 -5.80 22.27 15.68
C ASN A 75 -4.82 22.40 16.87
N LYS A 76 -3.94 23.42 16.86
CA LYS A 76 -2.93 23.65 17.92
C LYS A 76 -3.53 23.83 19.30
N THR A 77 -4.73 24.42 19.39
CA THR A 77 -5.43 24.59 20.68
C THR A 77 -5.97 23.25 21.19
N ALA A 78 -6.57 22.45 20.31
CA ALA A 78 -7.03 21.11 20.65
C ALA A 78 -5.88 20.19 21.09
N TRP A 79 -4.70 20.33 20.48
CA TRP A 79 -3.51 19.56 20.86
C TRP A 79 -3.00 19.86 22.27
N LYS A 80 -3.25 21.05 22.81
CA LYS A 80 -2.89 21.43 24.20
C LYS A 80 -3.82 20.85 25.24
N ASP A 81 -5.04 20.49 24.87
CA ASP A 81 -6.02 19.85 25.74
C ASP A 81 -5.67 18.36 25.87
N ALA A 82 -5.41 17.90 27.08
CA ALA A 82 -4.93 16.54 27.34
C ALA A 82 -5.91 15.46 26.87
N TRP A 83 -7.22 15.64 27.10
CA TRP A 83 -8.25 14.69 26.68
C TRP A 83 -8.36 14.62 25.16
N LYS A 84 -8.40 15.78 24.48
CA LYS A 84 -8.48 15.82 23.02
C LYS A 84 -7.24 15.23 22.38
N ARG A 85 -6.06 15.52 22.91
CA ARG A 85 -4.80 14.95 22.41
C ARG A 85 -4.81 13.43 22.52
N GLU A 86 -5.19 12.86 23.66
CA GLU A 86 -5.31 11.40 23.84
C GLU A 86 -6.23 10.77 22.79
N LYS A 87 -7.40 11.40 22.51
CA LYS A 87 -8.33 10.90 21.49
C LYS A 87 -7.74 10.97 20.07
N ILE A 88 -7.02 12.05 19.75
CA ILE A 88 -6.35 12.21 18.46
C ILE A 88 -5.24 11.16 18.29
N GLU A 89 -4.43 10.95 19.33
CA GLU A 89 -3.35 9.95 19.32
C GLU A 89 -3.91 8.52 19.16
N THR A 90 -4.99 8.21 19.88
CA THR A 90 -5.70 6.92 19.75
C THR A 90 -6.23 6.73 18.33
N MET A 91 -6.89 7.74 17.75
CA MET A 91 -7.39 7.68 16.38
C MET A 91 -6.24 7.51 15.38
N ALA A 92 -5.16 8.27 15.54
CA ALA A 92 -3.97 8.17 14.68
C ALA A 92 -3.35 6.77 14.73
N MET A 93 -3.25 6.17 15.91
CA MET A 93 -2.76 4.81 16.10
C MET A 93 -3.64 3.79 15.38
N LEU A 94 -4.97 3.87 15.54
CA LEU A 94 -5.90 2.94 14.88
C LEU A 94 -5.92 3.08 13.37
N LEU A 95 -5.85 4.32 12.84
CA LEU A 95 -5.76 4.56 11.39
C LEU A 95 -4.43 4.05 10.82
N ARG A 96 -3.33 4.28 11.52
CA ARG A 96 -2.03 3.74 11.12
C ARG A 96 -2.03 2.23 11.10
N GLY A 97 -2.58 1.58 12.13
CA GLY A 97 -2.70 0.13 12.20
C GLY A 97 -3.53 -0.46 11.04
N ALA A 98 -4.56 0.26 10.57
CA ALA A 98 -5.32 -0.14 9.39
C ALA A 98 -4.48 -0.05 8.10
N ILE A 99 -3.75 1.07 7.92
CA ILE A 99 -2.85 1.25 6.77
C ILE A 99 -1.73 0.20 6.78
N ASP A 100 -1.12 -0.05 7.95
CA ASP A 100 -0.06 -1.04 8.09
C ASP A 100 -0.56 -2.48 7.81
N ALA A 101 -1.86 -2.74 7.98
CA ALA A 101 -2.48 -4.02 7.66
C ALA A 101 -2.73 -4.24 6.17
N GLU A 102 -2.86 -3.19 5.35
CA GLU A 102 -3.17 -3.31 3.91
C GLU A 102 -2.11 -4.09 3.12
N THR A 103 -0.86 -4.05 3.58
CA THR A 103 0.25 -4.74 2.93
C THR A 103 0.63 -6.05 3.62
N LYS A 104 -0.11 -6.46 4.64
CA LYS A 104 0.20 -7.61 5.49
C LYS A 104 -0.95 -8.59 5.57
N VAL A 105 -0.57 -9.84 5.77
CA VAL A 105 -1.50 -10.95 5.97
C VAL A 105 -1.11 -11.76 7.20
N GLY A 106 -2.07 -12.42 7.80
CA GLY A 106 -1.82 -13.48 8.74
C GLY A 106 -1.56 -14.78 7.99
N LEU A 107 -0.52 -15.51 8.40
CA LEU A 107 -0.15 -16.80 7.85
C LEU A 107 -0.14 -17.85 8.97
N LYS A 108 -0.95 -18.88 8.80
CA LYS A 108 -0.97 -20.06 9.67
C LYS A 108 -0.57 -21.29 8.88
N LEU A 109 0.16 -22.17 9.54
CA LEU A 109 0.51 -23.47 8.97
C LEU A 109 0.79 -24.48 10.08
N ASN A 110 0.77 -25.75 9.71
CA ASN A 110 1.15 -26.86 10.60
C ASN A 110 2.44 -27.49 10.06
N ILE A 111 3.32 -27.91 10.94
CA ILE A 111 4.56 -28.58 10.56
C ILE A 111 4.99 -29.59 11.62
N LYS A 112 5.72 -30.62 11.21
CA LYS A 112 6.37 -31.53 12.17
C LYS A 112 7.41 -30.78 12.99
N GLN A 113 7.43 -31.00 14.30
CA GLN A 113 8.40 -30.38 15.21
C GLN A 113 9.85 -30.53 14.73
N ALA A 114 10.19 -31.69 14.14
CA ALA A 114 11.53 -31.97 13.62
C ALA A 114 11.93 -31.05 12.44
N ASN A 115 10.98 -30.45 11.73
CA ASN A 115 11.23 -29.58 10.57
C ASN A 115 11.10 -28.09 10.93
N LEU A 116 10.72 -27.76 12.15
CA LEU A 116 10.44 -26.39 12.58
C LEU A 116 11.63 -25.45 12.39
N ASP A 117 12.81 -25.85 12.81
CA ASP A 117 14.03 -25.01 12.70
C ASP A 117 14.39 -24.69 11.25
N LYS A 118 14.15 -25.64 10.34
CA LYS A 118 14.35 -25.43 8.91
C LYS A 118 13.35 -24.41 8.34
N LEU A 119 12.08 -24.50 8.75
CA LEU A 119 11.06 -23.56 8.35
C LEU A 119 11.35 -22.16 8.88
N LEU A 120 11.71 -22.02 10.16
CA LEU A 120 11.95 -20.73 10.80
C LEU A 120 13.13 -19.95 10.19
N LYS A 121 14.11 -20.63 9.58
CA LYS A 121 15.23 -19.96 8.88
C LYS A 121 14.78 -19.22 7.63
N ASN A 122 13.74 -19.69 6.97
CA ASN A 122 13.26 -19.17 5.69
C ASN A 122 11.95 -18.37 5.83
N LEU A 123 11.37 -18.30 7.03
CA LEU A 123 10.11 -17.60 7.27
C LEU A 123 10.38 -16.15 7.67
N PRO A 124 10.29 -15.17 6.75
CA PRO A 124 10.31 -13.77 7.12
C PRO A 124 9.03 -13.48 7.90
N SER A 125 9.16 -12.87 9.05
CA SER A 125 8.02 -12.52 9.90
C SER A 125 8.22 -11.16 10.52
N LEU A 126 7.14 -10.45 10.81
CA LEU A 126 7.19 -9.15 11.47
C LEU A 126 7.91 -9.22 12.83
N ARG A 127 7.73 -10.33 13.53
CA ARG A 127 8.44 -10.76 14.75
C ARG A 127 8.60 -12.27 14.72
N LYS A 128 9.25 -12.84 15.73
CA LYS A 128 9.28 -14.31 15.89
C LYS A 128 7.84 -14.86 15.88
N PRO A 129 7.56 -15.89 15.08
CA PRO A 129 6.23 -16.46 14.98
C PRO A 129 5.76 -17.07 16.30
N THR A 130 4.47 -17.13 16.50
CA THR A 130 3.87 -17.89 17.59
C THR A 130 3.87 -19.38 17.23
N ILE A 131 4.31 -20.22 18.16
CA ILE A 131 4.36 -21.67 17.96
C ILE A 131 3.49 -22.34 19.03
N ASN A 132 2.53 -23.15 18.61
CA ASN A 132 1.63 -23.89 19.48
C ASN A 132 1.72 -25.40 19.20
N GLN A 133 1.71 -26.22 20.24
CA GLN A 133 1.62 -27.66 20.10
C GLN A 133 0.23 -28.06 19.57
N LEU A 134 0.18 -28.96 18.63
CA LEU A 134 -1.09 -29.56 18.16
C LEU A 134 -1.48 -30.75 19.04
N ALA A 135 -2.76 -31.11 19.00
CA ALA A 135 -3.24 -32.33 19.65
C ALA A 135 -2.57 -33.60 19.11
N GLN A 136 -2.10 -33.55 17.86
CA GLN A 136 -1.29 -34.60 17.26
C GLN A 136 0.16 -34.47 17.73
N ASN A 137 0.68 -35.50 18.40
CA ASN A 137 2.05 -35.51 18.89
C ASN A 137 3.08 -35.30 17.77
N GLY A 138 4.10 -34.50 18.05
CA GLY A 138 5.19 -34.20 17.11
C GLY A 138 4.83 -33.17 16.02
N TRP A 139 3.67 -32.51 16.13
CA TRP A 139 3.26 -31.44 15.24
C TRP A 139 3.05 -30.14 15.98
N VAL A 140 3.35 -29.03 15.31
CA VAL A 140 3.14 -27.68 15.81
C VAL A 140 2.41 -26.82 14.78
N ALA A 141 1.60 -25.91 15.27
CA ALA A 141 1.06 -24.79 14.49
C ALA A 141 2.01 -23.61 14.60
N VAL A 142 2.25 -22.95 13.49
CA VAL A 142 2.99 -21.70 13.38
C VAL A 142 2.03 -20.61 12.93
N ASP A 143 2.00 -19.48 13.64
CA ASP A 143 1.17 -18.33 13.33
C ASP A 143 2.03 -17.06 13.28
N THR A 144 1.94 -16.31 12.20
CA THR A 144 2.74 -15.11 11.99
C THR A 144 2.04 -14.07 11.15
N VAL A 145 2.56 -12.85 11.17
CA VAL A 145 2.19 -11.76 10.28
C VAL A 145 3.36 -11.49 9.34
N ILE A 146 3.07 -11.36 8.06
CA ILE A 146 4.05 -11.27 6.99
C ILE A 146 3.53 -10.33 5.89
N ASP A 147 4.43 -9.77 5.08
CA ASP A 147 4.03 -8.97 3.92
C ASP A 147 3.38 -9.84 2.84
N GLU A 148 2.24 -9.41 2.31
CA GLU A 148 1.42 -10.19 1.35
C GLU A 148 2.23 -10.63 0.12
N HIS A 149 3.05 -9.71 -0.45
CA HIS A 149 3.83 -10.03 -1.65
C HIS A 149 4.83 -11.18 -1.41
N VAL A 150 5.35 -11.30 -0.20
CA VAL A 150 6.32 -12.35 0.18
C VAL A 150 5.65 -13.72 0.27
N VAL A 151 4.38 -13.79 0.69
CA VAL A 151 3.67 -15.08 0.86
C VAL A 151 3.68 -15.88 -0.43
N ARG A 152 3.40 -15.24 -1.56
CA ARG A 152 3.35 -15.91 -2.87
C ARG A 152 4.68 -16.56 -3.24
N GLU A 153 5.78 -15.95 -2.84
CA GLU A 153 7.12 -16.44 -3.14
C GLU A 153 7.52 -17.60 -2.23
N ILE A 154 7.14 -17.56 -0.94
CA ILE A 154 7.59 -18.54 0.05
C ILE A 154 6.70 -19.78 0.17
N ILE A 155 5.44 -19.78 -0.28
CA ILE A 155 4.55 -20.96 -0.19
C ILE A 155 5.21 -22.24 -0.74
N PRO A 156 5.87 -22.24 -1.90
CA PRO A 156 6.56 -23.44 -2.40
C PRO A 156 7.66 -23.94 -1.46
N GLU A 157 8.42 -23.05 -0.85
CA GLU A 157 9.47 -23.37 0.10
C GLU A 157 8.91 -23.93 1.40
N LEU A 158 7.81 -23.35 1.91
CA LEU A 158 7.11 -23.87 3.09
C LEU A 158 6.60 -25.29 2.84
N LYS A 159 6.03 -25.55 1.68
CA LYS A 159 5.60 -26.91 1.28
C LYS A 159 6.78 -27.88 1.19
N ALA A 160 7.89 -27.46 0.61
CA ALA A 160 9.11 -28.28 0.53
C ALA A 160 9.75 -28.54 1.90
N ALA A 161 9.52 -27.68 2.89
CA ALA A 161 9.91 -27.90 4.27
C ALA A 161 8.99 -28.88 5.01
N GLY A 162 7.86 -29.26 4.40
CA GLY A 162 6.86 -30.17 4.96
C GLY A 162 5.74 -29.45 5.71
N ALA A 163 5.48 -28.18 5.40
CA ALA A 163 4.33 -27.46 5.93
C ALA A 163 3.01 -27.97 5.31
N GLU A 164 2.00 -28.09 6.14
CA GLU A 164 0.65 -28.49 5.78
C GLU A 164 -0.38 -27.48 6.32
N GLY A 165 -1.60 -27.47 5.75
CA GLY A 165 -2.66 -26.58 6.20
C GLY A 165 -2.26 -25.11 6.19
N ILE A 166 -1.54 -24.68 5.15
CA ILE A 166 -1.14 -23.27 5.00
C ILE A 166 -2.39 -22.45 4.71
N VAL A 167 -2.67 -21.48 5.58
CA VAL A 167 -3.81 -20.56 5.49
C VAL A 167 -3.31 -19.14 5.53
N GLU A 168 -3.65 -18.38 4.50
CA GLU A 168 -3.46 -16.94 4.43
C GLU A 168 -4.80 -16.24 4.70
N TYR A 169 -4.80 -15.17 5.49
CA TYR A 169 -6.00 -14.40 5.77
C TYR A 169 -5.69 -12.91 5.92
N PRO A 170 -6.63 -12.02 5.46
CA PRO A 170 -6.44 -10.58 5.55
C PRO A 170 -6.49 -10.12 7.01
N LEU A 171 -5.77 -9.02 7.28
CA LEU A 171 -5.75 -8.37 8.58
C LEU A 171 -6.53 -7.04 8.52
N ASN A 172 -7.33 -6.78 9.55
CA ASN A 172 -8.04 -5.51 9.66
C ASN A 172 -7.15 -4.40 10.23
N LYS A 173 -6.26 -4.73 11.15
CA LYS A 173 -5.31 -3.80 11.79
C LYS A 173 -4.09 -4.55 12.30
N VAL A 174 -2.96 -3.87 12.25
CA VAL A 174 -1.71 -4.26 12.91
C VAL A 174 -1.30 -3.07 13.80
N VAL A 175 -1.31 -3.23 15.12
CA VAL A 175 -1.05 -2.15 16.09
C VAL A 175 0.11 -2.54 17.01
#